data_969245040c88f207356a9ef8fe9b1803
#
_entry.id   969245040c88f207356a9ef8fe9b1803
#
_cell.length_a   1.000
_cell.length_b   1.000
_cell.length_c   1.000
_cell.angle_alpha   90.00
_cell.angle_beta   90.00
_cell.angle_gamma   90.00
#
_symmetry.space_group_name_H-M   'P 1'
#
loop_
_entity.id
_entity.type
_entity.pdbx_description
1 polymer ?
#
loop_
_entity_poly.entity_id
_entity_poly.type
_entity_poly.pdbx_seq_one_letter_code
_entity_poly.pdbx_strand_id
1 'polypeptide(L)'
;MLLSKESLIRNDFTMLANGFVTLCGNFDFKSYILTETHRLLTKSAKLTSIFYHTPIKSVAEFDYIFAKNNLNYLPKDGGTVLLYKKMPVGEKADKDCCDFTIGIVKDILSTQPKIKIAVLTKFRAAVRMLQNRFVSRYGSKENVLIDTVERVQGMTCDVCIYYIPNTMMGMSLDKPLFNVATSRAKQLTIIIADNSILNASCHRDVHSYLLEITSGIVPNQQKESIIGKSNIKLHIKGKIDLSQFETQKQKTVKSSTKKNLYIIDTNVFVNCPDIISKIGSKYDIVLSAKVIDELDKLKIKLINEEKRNVETALRLINKAMDKDNVSMELSDPNLLPEDFSRKSPDNNILTVALKFKEENPILVTSDNGLQVKAKGLKIATITLKELLKR
;
A
#
# COMPACT_ATOMS: atom_id res chain seq x y z
N MET A 1 -29.51 13.44 4.99
CA MET A 1 -29.06 14.33 3.91
C MET A 1 -27.60 14.00 3.61
N LEU A 2 -27.32 13.36 2.47
CA LEU A 2 -25.94 13.05 2.06
C LEU A 2 -25.37 14.32 1.43
N LEU A 3 -24.41 14.94 2.12
CA LEU A 3 -23.66 16.06 1.55
C LEU A 3 -22.81 15.58 0.38
N SER A 4 -22.76 16.35 -0.69
CA SER A 4 -21.86 16.05 -1.82
C SER A 4 -20.40 16.13 -1.37
N LYS A 5 -19.52 15.38 -2.04
CA LYS A 5 -18.08 15.39 -1.75
C LYS A 5 -17.49 16.80 -1.88
N GLU A 6 -18.04 17.63 -2.74
CA GLU A 6 -17.64 19.03 -2.95
C GLU A 6 -18.08 19.94 -1.79
N SER A 7 -19.26 19.67 -1.20
CA SER A 7 -19.73 20.38 0.00
C SER A 7 -18.88 20.07 1.24
N LEU A 8 -18.31 18.85 1.33
CA LEU A 8 -17.43 18.44 2.41
C LEU A 8 -16.02 19.04 2.30
N ILE A 9 -15.63 19.53 1.12
CA ILE A 9 -14.31 20.13 0.87
C ILE A 9 -14.27 21.62 1.30
N ARG A 10 -15.42 22.27 1.44
CA ARG A 10 -15.48 23.65 1.95
C ARG A 10 -15.12 23.67 3.44
N ASN A 11 -14.31 24.65 3.86
CA ASN A 11 -13.86 24.81 5.25
C ASN A 11 -15.00 24.79 6.27
N ASP A 12 -16.18 25.29 5.91
CA ASP A 12 -17.38 25.36 6.74
C ASP A 12 -17.95 23.96 7.11
N PHE A 13 -17.60 22.92 6.36
CA PHE A 13 -18.07 21.54 6.59
C PHE A 13 -16.97 20.57 7.04
N THR A 14 -15.77 21.06 7.32
CA THR A 14 -14.66 20.22 7.80
C THR A 14 -15.02 19.47 9.08
N MET A 15 -15.82 20.07 9.94
CA MET A 15 -16.36 19.48 11.16
C MET A 15 -17.19 18.20 10.88
N LEU A 16 -18.02 18.24 9.83
CA LEU A 16 -18.82 17.07 9.43
C LEU A 16 -18.01 15.98 8.75
N ALA A 17 -16.89 16.33 8.11
CA ALA A 17 -16.00 15.39 7.46
C ALA A 17 -15.11 14.63 8.45
N ASN A 18 -14.64 15.32 9.52
CA ASN A 18 -13.68 14.80 10.48
C ASN A 18 -14.25 14.55 11.89
N GLY A 19 -15.54 14.81 12.11
CA GLY A 19 -16.31 14.48 13.32
C GLY A 19 -15.52 14.53 14.64
N PHE A 20 -15.15 13.35 15.14
CA PHE A 20 -14.49 13.20 16.44
C PHE A 20 -13.14 13.93 16.54
N VAL A 21 -12.33 13.92 15.49
CA VAL A 21 -11.03 14.62 15.48
C VAL A 21 -11.22 16.13 15.61
N THR A 22 -12.23 16.67 14.92
CA THR A 22 -12.56 18.11 15.01
C THR A 22 -13.11 18.48 16.38
N LEU A 23 -13.93 17.62 16.97
CA LEU A 23 -14.46 17.83 18.32
C LEU A 23 -13.32 17.83 19.35
N CYS A 24 -12.42 16.87 19.29
CA CYS A 24 -11.27 16.80 20.21
C CYS A 24 -10.26 17.94 20.03
N GLY A 25 -10.18 18.53 18.81
CA GLY A 25 -9.28 19.65 18.53
C GLY A 25 -9.82 21.01 18.92
N ASN A 26 -11.15 21.19 18.97
CA ASN A 26 -11.79 22.49 19.20
C ASN A 26 -12.47 22.62 20.57
N PHE A 27 -12.61 21.51 21.30
CA PHE A 27 -13.27 21.51 22.61
C PHE A 27 -12.45 20.73 23.63
N ASP A 28 -12.46 21.17 24.87
CA ASP A 28 -11.78 20.50 25.99
C ASP A 28 -12.62 19.31 26.48
N PHE A 29 -12.53 18.19 25.75
CA PHE A 29 -13.19 16.94 26.11
C PHE A 29 -12.23 16.00 26.83
N LYS A 30 -12.72 15.37 27.89
CA LYS A 30 -12.03 14.21 28.46
C LYS A 30 -12.08 13.06 27.47
N SER A 31 -10.92 12.66 26.95
CA SER A 31 -10.81 11.51 26.06
C SER A 31 -10.34 10.27 26.85
N TYR A 32 -10.95 9.13 26.57
CA TYR A 32 -10.58 7.83 27.13
C TYR A 32 -10.17 6.91 26.00
N ILE A 33 -9.04 6.25 26.14
CA ILE A 33 -8.55 5.26 25.20
C ILE A 33 -8.81 3.87 25.75
N LEU A 34 -9.55 3.05 25.00
CA LEU A 34 -9.75 1.64 25.33
C LEU A 34 -8.51 0.86 24.94
N THR A 35 -7.85 0.26 25.93
CA THR A 35 -6.59 -0.47 25.78
C THR A 35 -6.77 -1.98 25.90
N GLU A 36 -7.98 -2.46 26.16
CA GLU A 36 -8.30 -3.87 26.33
C GLU A 36 -9.33 -4.33 25.29
N THR A 37 -9.23 -5.59 24.89
CA THR A 37 -10.17 -6.23 23.96
C THR A 37 -10.62 -7.60 24.48
N HIS A 38 -11.95 -7.80 24.55
CA HIS A 38 -12.58 -9.10 24.83
C HIS A 38 -12.82 -9.92 23.54
N ARG A 39 -12.59 -9.32 22.38
CA ARG A 39 -12.83 -9.96 21.08
C ARG A 39 -11.63 -10.73 20.55
N LEU A 40 -10.46 -10.15 20.66
CA LEU A 40 -9.26 -10.64 19.99
C LEU A 40 -8.43 -11.50 20.91
N LEU A 41 -8.01 -12.68 20.44
CA LEU A 41 -6.98 -13.47 21.11
C LEU A 41 -5.64 -12.72 21.12
N THR A 42 -4.73 -13.13 21.98
CA THR A 42 -3.45 -12.42 22.26
C THR A 42 -2.66 -12.11 20.99
N LYS A 43 -2.51 -13.06 20.06
CA LYS A 43 -1.80 -12.82 18.79
C LYS A 43 -2.52 -11.81 17.89
N SER A 44 -3.84 -11.93 17.77
CA SER A 44 -4.64 -10.98 16.98
C SER A 44 -4.62 -9.59 17.59
N ALA A 45 -4.64 -9.47 18.91
CA ALA A 45 -4.53 -8.18 19.62
C ALA A 45 -3.15 -7.54 19.38
N LYS A 46 -2.06 -8.33 19.46
CA LYS A 46 -0.70 -7.87 19.15
C LYS A 46 -0.59 -7.34 17.72
N LEU A 47 -1.09 -8.07 16.74
CA LEU A 47 -1.09 -7.65 15.33
C LEU A 47 -1.93 -6.39 15.12
N THR A 48 -3.12 -6.33 15.72
CA THR A 48 -4.01 -5.16 15.62
C THR A 48 -3.37 -3.92 16.27
N SER A 49 -2.56 -4.09 17.31
CA SER A 49 -1.84 -2.99 17.98
C SER A 49 -0.91 -2.22 17.06
N ILE A 50 -0.47 -2.80 15.92
CA ILE A 50 0.35 -2.11 14.92
C ILE A 50 -0.35 -0.85 14.38
N PHE A 51 -1.68 -0.82 14.37
CA PHE A 51 -2.47 0.31 13.86
C PHE A 51 -2.71 1.42 14.89
N TYR A 52 -2.31 1.23 16.14
CA TYR A 52 -2.61 2.15 17.25
C TYR A 52 -1.34 2.60 17.96
N HIS A 53 -1.37 3.80 18.51
CA HIS A 53 -0.26 4.32 19.33
C HIS A 53 -0.13 3.61 20.67
N THR A 54 -1.27 3.21 21.25
CA THR A 54 -1.32 2.47 22.51
C THR A 54 -1.60 1.00 22.21
N PRO A 55 -0.76 0.07 22.69
CA PRO A 55 -0.98 -1.36 22.48
C PRO A 55 -2.32 -1.83 23.06
N ILE A 56 -3.00 -2.71 22.35
CA ILE A 56 -4.25 -3.33 22.78
C ILE A 56 -3.92 -4.66 23.48
N LYS A 57 -4.35 -4.81 24.72
CA LYS A 57 -4.22 -6.03 25.50
C LYS A 57 -5.44 -6.93 25.31
N SER A 58 -5.22 -8.21 25.06
CA SER A 58 -6.30 -9.20 25.06
C SER A 58 -6.70 -9.54 26.50
N VAL A 59 -8.00 -9.47 26.75
CA VAL A 59 -8.67 -9.99 27.97
C VAL A 59 -9.78 -10.96 27.57
N ALA A 60 -9.60 -11.66 26.43
CA ALA A 60 -10.54 -12.65 25.94
C ALA A 60 -10.56 -13.90 26.83
N GLU A 61 -11.74 -14.35 27.21
CA GLU A 61 -12.00 -15.50 28.10
C GLU A 61 -12.40 -16.76 27.32
N PHE A 62 -11.92 -16.92 26.08
CA PHE A 62 -12.19 -18.09 25.25
C PHE A 62 -10.92 -18.63 24.62
N ASP A 63 -10.89 -19.95 24.41
CA ASP A 63 -9.76 -20.63 23.81
C ASP A 63 -9.79 -20.59 22.27
N TYR A 64 -8.64 -20.81 21.67
CA TYR A 64 -8.52 -20.96 20.23
C TYR A 64 -8.99 -22.36 19.80
N ILE A 65 -10.11 -22.40 19.07
CA ILE A 65 -10.80 -23.67 18.74
C ILE A 65 -10.10 -24.51 17.67
N PHE A 66 -9.17 -23.93 16.89
CA PHE A 66 -8.44 -24.64 15.84
C PHE A 66 -7.07 -25.18 16.29
N ALA A 67 -6.73 -25.13 17.57
CA ALA A 67 -5.44 -25.59 18.07
C ALA A 67 -5.13 -27.06 17.72
N LYS A 68 -6.16 -27.92 17.68
CA LYS A 68 -6.08 -29.36 17.38
C LYS A 68 -6.67 -29.74 16.02
N ASN A 69 -6.75 -28.77 15.07
CA ASN A 69 -7.28 -29.06 13.75
C ASN A 69 -6.27 -29.79 12.84
N ASN A 70 -6.78 -30.47 11.81
CA ASN A 70 -5.98 -31.16 10.80
C ASN A 70 -5.70 -30.30 9.55
N LEU A 71 -6.08 -29.01 9.56
CA LEU A 71 -5.86 -28.11 8.44
C LEU A 71 -4.46 -27.47 8.55
N ASN A 72 -3.50 -28.04 7.82
CA ASN A 72 -2.08 -27.67 7.92
C ASN A 72 -1.76 -26.20 7.60
N TYR A 73 -2.67 -25.50 6.96
CA TYR A 73 -2.51 -24.09 6.63
C TYR A 73 -3.03 -23.14 7.73
N LEU A 74 -3.71 -23.64 8.76
CA LEU A 74 -4.15 -22.83 9.89
C LEU A 74 -3.08 -22.81 11.00
N PRO A 75 -2.81 -21.64 11.60
CA PRO A 75 -1.94 -21.53 12.75
C PRO A 75 -2.54 -22.29 13.94
N LYS A 76 -1.69 -22.86 14.81
CA LYS A 76 -2.14 -23.61 16.00
C LYS A 76 -2.51 -22.73 17.20
N ASP A 77 -2.25 -21.45 17.12
CA ASP A 77 -2.33 -20.49 18.22
C ASP A 77 -3.05 -19.18 17.85
N GLY A 78 -3.82 -19.19 16.77
CA GLY A 78 -4.61 -18.06 16.32
C GLY A 78 -3.80 -16.97 15.60
N GLY A 79 -4.36 -15.78 15.51
CA GLY A 79 -3.76 -14.65 14.84
C GLY A 79 -4.24 -14.49 13.40
N THR A 80 -3.31 -14.18 12.50
CA THR A 80 -3.61 -14.03 11.07
C THR A 80 -2.68 -14.90 10.25
N VAL A 81 -3.24 -15.54 9.22
CA VAL A 81 -2.47 -16.29 8.21
C VAL A 81 -2.68 -15.66 6.84
N LEU A 82 -1.60 -15.59 6.05
CA LEU A 82 -1.63 -15.17 4.65
C LEU A 82 -1.49 -16.41 3.77
N LEU A 83 -2.52 -16.66 2.97
CA LEU A 83 -2.55 -17.72 1.97
C LEU A 83 -2.33 -17.12 0.58
N TYR A 84 -1.28 -17.56 -0.07
CA TYR A 84 -0.97 -17.12 -1.42
C TYR A 84 -1.77 -17.89 -2.46
N LYS A 85 -2.41 -17.15 -3.34
CA LYS A 85 -3.06 -17.68 -4.55
C LYS A 85 -2.67 -16.79 -5.72
N LYS A 86 -2.09 -17.37 -6.76
CA LYS A 86 -1.82 -16.63 -8.00
C LYS A 86 -3.12 -16.07 -8.55
N MET A 87 -3.16 -14.77 -8.79
CA MET A 87 -4.36 -14.06 -9.23
C MET A 87 -4.06 -13.28 -10.52
N PRO A 88 -5.01 -13.25 -11.47
CA PRO A 88 -4.86 -12.45 -12.68
C PRO A 88 -4.81 -10.95 -12.32
N VAL A 89 -3.95 -10.22 -13.02
CA VAL A 89 -3.81 -8.77 -12.85
C VAL A 89 -4.99 -8.07 -13.52
N GLY A 90 -5.58 -7.08 -12.84
CA GLY A 90 -6.67 -6.27 -13.39
C GLY A 90 -8.06 -6.80 -13.11
N GLU A 91 -8.23 -8.04 -12.66
CA GLU A 91 -9.52 -8.62 -12.34
C GLU A 91 -9.91 -8.40 -10.87
N LYS A 92 -11.12 -7.88 -10.64
CA LYS A 92 -11.68 -7.70 -9.29
C LYS A 92 -12.28 -8.97 -8.71
N ALA A 93 -12.62 -9.93 -9.57
CA ALA A 93 -13.24 -11.19 -9.22
C ALA A 93 -12.79 -12.26 -10.22
N ASP A 94 -11.86 -13.09 -9.82
CA ASP A 94 -11.43 -14.26 -10.58
C ASP A 94 -12.15 -15.51 -10.10
N LYS A 95 -12.55 -16.36 -11.04
CA LYS A 95 -13.35 -17.56 -10.76
C LYS A 95 -12.59 -18.55 -9.88
N ASP A 96 -11.36 -18.88 -10.25
CA ASP A 96 -10.57 -19.91 -9.57
C ASP A 96 -10.14 -19.45 -8.18
N CYS A 97 -9.86 -18.16 -8.01
CA CYS A 97 -9.54 -17.57 -6.71
C CYS A 97 -10.77 -17.51 -5.79
N CYS A 98 -11.96 -17.22 -6.33
CA CYS A 98 -13.20 -17.30 -5.58
C CYS A 98 -13.51 -18.74 -5.19
N ASP A 99 -13.33 -19.71 -6.10
CA ASP A 99 -13.54 -21.14 -5.81
C ASP A 99 -12.55 -21.64 -4.74
N PHE A 100 -11.29 -21.22 -4.78
CA PHE A 100 -10.31 -21.48 -3.73
C PHE A 100 -10.78 -20.92 -2.37
N THR A 101 -11.24 -19.66 -2.35
CA THR A 101 -11.76 -19.01 -1.14
C THR A 101 -12.95 -19.77 -0.56
N ILE A 102 -13.87 -20.21 -1.39
CA ILE A 102 -15.04 -21.00 -0.97
C ILE A 102 -14.61 -22.41 -0.49
N GLY A 103 -13.56 -22.97 -1.07
CA GLY A 103 -12.95 -24.21 -0.59
C GLY A 103 -12.48 -24.11 0.87
N ILE A 104 -11.81 -23.00 1.23
CA ILE A 104 -11.38 -22.73 2.60
C ILE A 104 -12.60 -22.61 3.55
N VAL A 105 -13.65 -21.90 3.12
CA VAL A 105 -14.91 -21.81 3.90
C VAL A 105 -15.47 -23.23 4.17
N LYS A 106 -15.50 -24.11 3.16
CA LYS A 106 -15.93 -25.49 3.30
C LYS A 106 -15.08 -26.25 4.32
N ASP A 107 -13.77 -26.16 4.20
CA ASP A 107 -12.85 -26.88 5.10
C ASP A 107 -13.06 -26.47 6.56
N ILE A 108 -13.23 -25.16 6.81
CA ILE A 108 -13.52 -24.64 8.15
C ILE A 108 -14.87 -25.13 8.66
N LEU A 109 -15.92 -25.09 7.83
CA LEU A 109 -17.26 -25.59 8.20
C LEU A 109 -17.30 -27.09 8.43
N SER A 110 -16.45 -27.86 7.73
CA SER A 110 -16.32 -29.31 7.95
C SER A 110 -15.68 -29.61 9.31
N THR A 111 -14.80 -28.74 9.80
CA THR A 111 -14.16 -28.88 11.12
C THR A 111 -15.10 -28.35 12.22
N GLN A 112 -15.76 -27.24 11.97
CA GLN A 112 -16.62 -26.50 12.92
C GLN A 112 -17.91 -26.04 12.26
N PRO A 113 -18.96 -26.86 12.17
CA PRO A 113 -20.16 -26.58 11.38
C PRO A 113 -20.97 -25.36 11.81
N LYS A 114 -20.89 -24.97 13.08
CA LYS A 114 -21.66 -23.85 13.66
C LYS A 114 -20.87 -22.54 13.73
N ILE A 115 -19.62 -22.52 13.28
CA ILE A 115 -18.74 -21.36 13.37
C ILE A 115 -19.26 -20.21 12.48
N LYS A 116 -19.14 -18.98 12.95
CA LYS A 116 -19.52 -17.78 12.19
C LYS A 116 -18.35 -17.33 11.34
N ILE A 117 -18.52 -17.37 10.01
CA ILE A 117 -17.50 -16.98 9.04
C ILE A 117 -17.94 -15.71 8.32
N ALA A 118 -17.05 -14.72 8.25
CA ALA A 118 -17.20 -13.58 7.36
C ALA A 118 -16.17 -13.67 6.23
N VAL A 119 -16.60 -13.67 4.98
CA VAL A 119 -15.75 -13.52 3.80
C VAL A 119 -15.88 -12.09 3.31
N LEU A 120 -14.81 -11.34 3.42
CA LEU A 120 -14.79 -9.92 3.17
C LEU A 120 -13.91 -9.59 1.95
N THR A 121 -14.31 -8.58 1.22
CA THR A 121 -13.51 -8.01 0.12
C THR A 121 -13.85 -6.53 -0.07
N LYS A 122 -13.01 -5.79 -0.76
CA LYS A 122 -13.27 -4.38 -1.12
C LYS A 122 -14.30 -4.24 -2.24
N PHE A 123 -14.37 -5.20 -3.16
CA PHE A 123 -15.06 -5.02 -4.44
C PHE A 123 -16.40 -5.78 -4.50
N ARG A 124 -17.49 -5.08 -4.81
CA ARG A 124 -18.82 -5.68 -4.98
C ARG A 124 -18.87 -6.79 -6.04
N ALA A 125 -18.00 -6.70 -7.08
CA ALA A 125 -17.93 -7.76 -8.10
C ALA A 125 -17.45 -9.08 -7.48
N ALA A 126 -16.42 -9.03 -6.62
CA ALA A 126 -15.95 -10.20 -5.89
C ALA A 126 -17.00 -10.72 -4.89
N VAL A 127 -17.70 -9.83 -4.17
CA VAL A 127 -18.81 -10.24 -3.29
C VAL A 127 -19.86 -11.06 -4.06
N ARG A 128 -20.33 -10.54 -5.19
CA ARG A 128 -21.35 -11.24 -6.02
C ARG A 128 -20.86 -12.60 -6.49
N MET A 129 -19.62 -12.69 -6.98
CA MET A 129 -19.05 -13.95 -7.44
C MET A 129 -18.91 -14.95 -6.30
N LEU A 130 -18.36 -14.55 -5.16
CA LEU A 130 -18.22 -15.39 -3.96
C LEU A 130 -19.59 -15.87 -3.45
N GLN A 131 -20.58 -14.99 -3.37
CA GLN A 131 -21.96 -15.35 -2.98
C GLN A 131 -22.56 -16.38 -3.93
N ASN A 132 -22.49 -16.13 -5.24
CA ASN A 132 -23.02 -17.05 -6.25
C ASN A 132 -22.35 -18.42 -6.17
N ARG A 133 -21.00 -18.45 -6.00
CA ARG A 133 -20.24 -19.68 -5.85
C ARG A 133 -20.59 -20.44 -4.58
N PHE A 134 -20.77 -19.73 -3.48
CA PHE A 134 -21.11 -20.33 -2.20
C PHE A 134 -22.53 -20.91 -2.25
N VAL A 135 -23.51 -20.10 -2.66
CA VAL A 135 -24.94 -20.51 -2.68
C VAL A 135 -25.16 -21.66 -3.66
N SER A 136 -24.54 -21.64 -4.84
CA SER A 136 -24.70 -22.73 -5.83
C SER A 136 -24.16 -24.08 -5.34
N ARG A 137 -23.20 -24.10 -4.40
CA ARG A 137 -22.60 -25.34 -3.90
C ARG A 137 -23.12 -25.80 -2.55
N TYR A 138 -23.49 -24.88 -1.67
CA TYR A 138 -23.79 -25.17 -0.27
C TYR A 138 -25.14 -24.63 0.20
N GLY A 139 -25.87 -23.94 -0.68
CA GLY A 139 -27.07 -23.22 -0.30
C GLY A 139 -26.82 -21.99 0.56
N SER A 140 -27.86 -21.38 1.06
CA SER A 140 -27.76 -20.29 2.04
C SER A 140 -27.42 -20.86 3.43
N LYS A 141 -26.48 -20.26 4.13
CA LYS A 141 -26.14 -20.61 5.53
C LYS A 141 -26.10 -19.33 6.35
N GLU A 142 -26.85 -19.31 7.45
CA GLU A 142 -26.96 -18.15 8.35
C GLU A 142 -25.64 -17.79 9.04
N ASN A 143 -24.76 -18.76 9.21
CA ASN A 143 -23.46 -18.57 9.86
C ASN A 143 -22.33 -18.18 8.89
N VAL A 144 -22.62 -17.94 7.60
CA VAL A 144 -21.66 -17.48 6.59
C VAL A 144 -22.13 -16.17 5.98
N LEU A 145 -21.38 -15.10 6.23
CA LEU A 145 -21.59 -13.79 5.64
C LEU A 145 -20.55 -13.54 4.56
N ILE A 146 -20.96 -13.09 3.39
CA ILE A 146 -20.06 -12.66 2.31
C ILE A 146 -20.46 -11.24 1.92
N ASP A 147 -19.60 -10.23 2.22
CA ASP A 147 -19.93 -8.83 1.92
C ASP A 147 -18.63 -7.97 1.79
N THR A 148 -18.82 -6.67 1.55
CA THR A 148 -17.70 -5.72 1.57
C THR A 148 -17.30 -5.37 3.00
N VAL A 149 -16.03 -4.99 3.18
CA VAL A 149 -15.47 -4.65 4.51
C VAL A 149 -16.26 -3.52 5.17
N GLU A 150 -16.68 -2.52 4.39
CA GLU A 150 -17.39 -1.35 4.89
C GLU A 150 -18.75 -1.70 5.52
N ARG A 151 -19.43 -2.72 5.00
CA ARG A 151 -20.77 -3.11 5.49
C ARG A 151 -20.73 -3.90 6.78
N VAL A 152 -19.59 -4.50 7.12
CA VAL A 152 -19.43 -5.29 8.35
C VAL A 152 -18.80 -4.51 9.50
N GLN A 153 -18.69 -3.20 9.37
CA GLN A 153 -18.16 -2.36 10.46
C GLN A 153 -19.04 -2.52 11.72
N GLY A 154 -18.42 -2.82 12.86
CA GLY A 154 -19.11 -3.11 14.12
C GLY A 154 -19.46 -4.59 14.33
N MET A 155 -19.50 -5.43 13.31
CA MET A 155 -19.78 -6.87 13.44
C MET A 155 -18.62 -7.65 14.05
N THR A 156 -18.94 -8.81 14.61
CA THR A 156 -17.96 -9.78 15.13
C THR A 156 -18.26 -11.16 14.54
N CYS A 157 -17.23 -11.84 14.06
CA CYS A 157 -17.30 -13.23 13.59
C CYS A 157 -16.24 -14.08 14.30
N ASP A 158 -16.30 -15.38 14.12
CA ASP A 158 -15.29 -16.28 14.66
C ASP A 158 -14.09 -16.38 13.72
N VAL A 159 -14.34 -16.49 12.41
CA VAL A 159 -13.30 -16.48 11.37
C VAL A 159 -13.60 -15.38 10.35
N CYS A 160 -12.60 -14.59 10.04
CA CYS A 160 -12.65 -13.62 8.97
C CYS A 160 -11.73 -14.07 7.82
N ILE A 161 -12.26 -14.16 6.62
CA ILE A 161 -11.48 -14.41 5.40
C ILE A 161 -11.48 -13.12 4.59
N TYR A 162 -10.32 -12.51 4.44
CA TYR A 162 -10.17 -11.28 3.66
C TYR A 162 -9.58 -11.58 2.28
N TYR A 163 -10.44 -11.55 1.25
CA TYR A 163 -10.06 -11.75 -0.15
C TYR A 163 -9.59 -10.44 -0.77
N ILE A 164 -8.32 -10.38 -1.18
CA ILE A 164 -7.69 -9.21 -1.79
C ILE A 164 -7.28 -9.57 -3.23
N PRO A 165 -8.02 -9.11 -4.26
CA PRO A 165 -7.71 -9.39 -5.66
C PRO A 165 -6.45 -8.64 -6.11
N ASN A 166 -5.77 -9.18 -7.13
CA ASN A 166 -4.56 -8.57 -7.73
C ASN A 166 -4.90 -7.40 -8.66
N THR A 167 -5.73 -6.50 -8.18
CA THR A 167 -6.09 -5.26 -8.87
C THR A 167 -6.40 -4.18 -7.85
N MET A 168 -5.95 -2.95 -8.12
CA MET A 168 -6.20 -1.81 -7.23
C MET A 168 -5.94 -2.16 -5.75
N MET A 169 -4.88 -2.93 -5.47
CA MET A 169 -4.57 -3.46 -4.14
C MET A 169 -4.53 -2.36 -3.07
N GLY A 170 -4.03 -1.17 -3.39
CA GLY A 170 -4.01 -0.03 -2.47
C GLY A 170 -5.39 0.32 -1.90
N MET A 171 -6.49 0.05 -2.63
CA MET A 171 -7.85 0.23 -2.10
C MET A 171 -8.24 -0.83 -1.06
N SER A 172 -7.74 -2.06 -1.21
CA SER A 172 -7.94 -3.15 -0.23
C SER A 172 -6.97 -3.03 0.94
N LEU A 173 -5.80 -2.43 0.72
CA LEU A 173 -4.76 -2.19 1.71
C LEU A 173 -4.84 -0.79 2.34
N ASP A 174 -5.93 -0.05 2.12
CA ASP A 174 -6.21 1.19 2.84
C ASP A 174 -6.23 0.93 4.35
N LYS A 175 -5.44 1.70 5.13
CA LYS A 175 -5.19 1.41 6.55
C LYS A 175 -6.46 1.24 7.37
N PRO A 176 -7.44 2.17 7.35
CA PRO A 176 -8.70 1.99 8.07
C PRO A 176 -9.46 0.74 7.64
N LEU A 177 -9.56 0.49 6.33
CA LEU A 177 -10.27 -0.65 5.79
C LEU A 177 -9.61 -1.98 6.17
N PHE A 178 -8.28 -2.06 6.02
CA PHE A 178 -7.50 -3.24 6.36
C PHE A 178 -7.59 -3.57 7.86
N ASN A 179 -7.49 -2.55 8.73
CA ASN A 179 -7.67 -2.71 10.16
C ASN A 179 -9.10 -3.22 10.50
N VAL A 180 -10.13 -2.68 9.84
CA VAL A 180 -11.51 -3.18 10.01
C VAL A 180 -11.59 -4.65 9.63
N ALA A 181 -11.07 -5.07 8.49
CA ALA A 181 -11.12 -6.47 8.03
C ALA A 181 -10.39 -7.42 8.99
N THR A 182 -9.17 -7.04 9.42
CA THR A 182 -8.30 -7.92 10.22
C THR A 182 -8.62 -7.97 11.71
N SER A 183 -9.47 -7.06 12.20
CA SER A 183 -9.90 -7.00 13.61
C SER A 183 -11.32 -7.53 13.86
N ARG A 184 -11.97 -8.22 12.88
CA ARG A 184 -13.34 -8.75 13.03
C ARG A 184 -13.41 -10.10 13.73
N ALA A 185 -12.37 -10.91 13.58
CA ALA A 185 -12.38 -12.31 13.99
C ALA A 185 -12.01 -12.50 15.45
N LYS A 186 -12.79 -13.33 16.17
CA LYS A 186 -12.43 -13.82 17.50
C LYS A 186 -11.29 -14.84 17.43
N GLN A 187 -11.37 -15.78 16.50
CA GLN A 187 -10.50 -16.93 16.43
C GLN A 187 -9.35 -16.73 15.45
N LEU A 188 -9.65 -16.37 14.21
CA LEU A 188 -8.67 -16.40 13.14
C LEU A 188 -9.02 -15.43 12.01
N THR A 189 -8.02 -14.73 11.51
CA THR A 189 -8.10 -14.00 10.25
C THR A 189 -7.28 -14.73 9.17
N ILE A 190 -7.88 -14.94 8.00
CA ILE A 190 -7.20 -15.52 6.83
C ILE A 190 -7.20 -14.45 5.74
N ILE A 191 -6.02 -14.04 5.30
CA ILE A 191 -5.87 -13.16 4.14
C ILE A 191 -5.56 -14.04 2.94
N ILE A 192 -6.32 -13.86 1.84
CA ILE A 192 -6.09 -14.53 0.57
C ILE A 192 -5.69 -13.48 -0.45
N ALA A 193 -4.47 -13.59 -0.97
CA ALA A 193 -3.92 -12.61 -1.89
C ALA A 193 -2.88 -13.23 -2.82
N ASP A 194 -2.56 -12.52 -3.89
CA ASP A 194 -1.38 -12.82 -4.71
C ASP A 194 -0.10 -12.48 -3.95
N ASN A 195 1.01 -13.16 -4.29
CA ASN A 195 2.31 -12.93 -3.66
C ASN A 195 2.86 -11.51 -3.88
N SER A 196 2.36 -10.80 -4.87
CA SER A 196 2.67 -9.38 -5.12
C SER A 196 2.18 -8.45 -4.01
N ILE A 197 1.33 -8.92 -3.08
CA ILE A 197 0.82 -8.11 -1.96
C ILE A 197 1.94 -7.53 -1.09
N LEU A 198 3.05 -8.25 -0.92
CA LEU A 198 4.20 -7.79 -0.12
C LEU A 198 4.97 -6.62 -0.78
N ASN A 199 4.78 -6.45 -2.09
CA ASN A 199 5.37 -5.35 -2.85
C ASN A 199 4.35 -4.26 -3.20
N ALA A 200 3.09 -4.41 -2.77
CA ALA A 200 2.04 -3.44 -3.02
C ALA A 200 2.30 -2.14 -2.25
N SER A 201 2.01 -1.01 -2.90
CA SER A 201 2.06 0.29 -2.22
C SER A 201 0.91 0.39 -1.21
N CYS A 202 1.25 0.52 0.07
CA CYS A 202 0.29 0.65 1.16
C CYS A 202 0.90 1.44 2.32
N HIS A 203 0.06 1.78 3.31
CA HIS A 203 0.51 2.44 4.53
C HIS A 203 1.53 1.58 5.27
N ARG A 204 2.54 2.21 5.90
CA ARG A 204 3.60 1.54 6.67
C ARG A 204 3.06 0.50 7.68
N ASP A 205 1.99 0.83 8.41
CA ASP A 205 1.44 -0.08 9.42
C ASP A 205 0.84 -1.34 8.78
N VAL A 206 0.20 -1.22 7.60
CA VAL A 206 -0.30 -2.37 6.85
C VAL A 206 0.86 -3.22 6.35
N HIS A 207 1.91 -2.60 5.85
CA HIS A 207 3.11 -3.30 5.42
C HIS A 207 3.79 -4.01 6.60
N SER A 208 3.91 -3.35 7.77
CA SER A 208 4.45 -3.96 9.00
C SER A 208 3.60 -5.14 9.47
N TYR A 209 2.27 -5.04 9.38
CA TYR A 209 1.37 -6.14 9.67
C TYR A 209 1.60 -7.34 8.74
N LEU A 210 1.70 -7.10 7.44
CA LEU A 210 1.97 -8.15 6.45
C LEU A 210 3.35 -8.81 6.67
N LEU A 211 4.37 -8.04 7.01
CA LEU A 211 5.68 -8.58 7.35
C LEU A 211 5.65 -9.42 8.62
N GLU A 212 4.96 -8.98 9.68
CA GLU A 212 4.87 -9.74 10.94
C GLU A 212 4.20 -11.10 10.73
N ILE A 213 3.13 -11.18 9.94
CA ILE A 213 2.46 -12.46 9.66
C ILE A 213 3.25 -13.37 8.73
N THR A 214 4.19 -12.85 7.93
CA THR A 214 5.02 -13.64 7.02
C THR A 214 6.35 -14.06 7.65
N SER A 215 6.88 -13.32 8.63
CA SER A 215 8.12 -13.65 9.33
C SER A 215 8.01 -14.89 10.22
N GLY A 216 6.79 -15.28 10.63
CA GLY A 216 6.51 -16.48 11.42
C GLY A 216 6.28 -17.77 10.59
N ILE A 217 6.26 -17.68 9.27
CA ILE A 217 6.03 -18.84 8.39
C ILE A 217 7.38 -19.52 8.11
N VAL A 218 7.70 -20.58 8.86
CA VAL A 218 8.68 -21.58 8.42
C VAL A 218 7.99 -22.37 7.30
N PRO A 219 8.47 -22.32 6.04
CA PRO A 219 7.83 -23.04 4.95
C PRO A 219 8.22 -24.51 5.03
N ASN A 220 7.32 -25.34 5.55
CA ASN A 220 7.33 -26.74 5.18
C ASN A 220 6.23 -26.97 4.14
N GLN A 221 6.68 -27.38 2.96
CA GLN A 221 5.94 -27.87 1.80
C GLN A 221 5.38 -26.78 0.83
N GLN A 222 6.27 -26.30 0.01
CA GLN A 222 6.19 -26.37 -1.46
C GLN A 222 7.56 -25.96 -1.99
N LYS A 223 8.45 -26.96 -2.15
CA LYS A 223 9.66 -26.80 -2.96
C LYS A 223 9.24 -26.76 -4.42
N GLU A 224 9.09 -25.57 -4.96
CA GLU A 224 9.39 -25.28 -6.37
C GLU A 224 9.76 -23.82 -6.46
N SER A 225 11.04 -23.60 -6.72
CA SER A 225 11.69 -22.43 -7.30
C SER A 225 11.29 -21.04 -6.79
N ILE A 226 11.92 -20.57 -5.70
CA ILE A 226 12.32 -19.16 -5.57
C ILE A 226 13.68 -19.13 -4.88
N ILE A 227 14.74 -19.11 -5.67
CA ILE A 227 16.07 -18.62 -5.26
C ILE A 227 16.00 -17.10 -5.34
N GLY A 228 16.00 -16.47 -4.18
CA GLY A 228 16.02 -15.03 -4.04
C GLY A 228 16.20 -14.66 -2.56
N LYS A 229 17.37 -15.00 -1.98
CA LYS A 229 17.75 -14.49 -0.66
C LYS A 229 17.91 -12.97 -0.74
N SER A 230 17.13 -12.22 0.00
CA SER A 230 17.51 -10.87 0.36
C SER A 230 17.26 -10.63 1.84
N ASN A 231 18.31 -10.87 2.62
CA ASN A 231 18.45 -10.29 3.96
C ASN A 231 18.65 -8.78 3.78
N ILE A 232 17.63 -7.98 3.99
CA ILE A 232 17.75 -6.52 3.97
C ILE A 232 17.83 -6.04 5.42
N LYS A 233 19.06 -5.95 5.96
CA LYS A 233 19.37 -5.03 7.04
C LYS A 233 19.65 -3.66 6.41
N LEU A 234 18.70 -2.75 6.50
CA LEU A 234 18.87 -1.36 6.08
C LEU A 234 19.73 -0.62 7.11
N HIS A 235 21.04 -0.60 6.89
CA HIS A 235 21.94 0.38 7.48
C HIS A 235 22.36 1.37 6.39
N ILE A 236 21.68 2.50 6.32
CA ILE A 236 22.03 3.59 5.41
C ILE A 236 22.99 4.54 6.14
N LYS A 237 24.28 4.33 5.96
CA LYS A 237 25.31 5.35 6.19
C LYS A 237 26.19 5.39 4.94
N GLY A 238 26.08 6.48 4.17
CA GLY A 238 26.98 6.72 3.04
C GLY A 238 26.33 7.48 1.87
N LYS A 239 27.17 8.13 1.06
CA LYS A 239 26.81 8.74 -0.22
C LYS A 239 26.49 7.65 -1.23
N ILE A 240 25.44 7.82 -2.03
CA ILE A 240 25.10 6.91 -3.13
C ILE A 240 26.10 7.11 -4.26
N ASP A 241 26.77 6.04 -4.68
CA ASP A 241 27.61 6.07 -5.87
C ASP A 241 26.79 5.69 -7.10
N LEU A 242 26.53 6.67 -7.94
CA LEU A 242 25.73 6.54 -9.16
C LEU A 242 26.58 6.30 -10.42
N SER A 243 27.91 6.21 -10.29
CA SER A 243 28.81 6.03 -11.43
C SER A 243 28.55 4.75 -12.24
N GLN A 244 27.97 3.71 -11.60
CA GLN A 244 27.66 2.44 -12.26
C GLN A 244 26.47 2.50 -13.23
N PHE A 245 25.67 3.58 -13.24
CA PHE A 245 24.61 3.78 -14.23
C PHE A 245 25.12 4.20 -15.60
N GLU A 246 26.36 4.65 -15.67
CA GLU A 246 26.98 5.04 -16.93
C GLU A 246 27.28 3.83 -17.84
N THR A 247 27.28 2.60 -17.30
CA THR A 247 27.78 1.40 -17.99
C THR A 247 26.69 0.57 -18.73
N GLN A 248 25.42 0.84 -18.56
CA GLN A 248 24.34 0.03 -19.22
C GLN A 248 23.77 0.62 -20.51
N LYS A 249 24.37 1.68 -21.06
CA LYS A 249 24.01 2.26 -22.37
C LYS A 249 25.01 1.95 -23.46
N GLN A 250 25.60 0.77 -23.48
CA GLN A 250 26.45 0.38 -24.63
C GLN A 250 25.77 -0.66 -25.49
N LYS A 251 24.87 -0.21 -26.37
CA LYS A 251 24.93 -0.59 -27.79
C LYS A 251 24.19 0.49 -28.60
N THR A 252 24.99 1.20 -29.34
CA THR A 252 24.76 2.23 -30.39
C THR A 252 24.60 3.68 -29.88
N VAL A 253 25.62 4.40 -30.27
CA VAL A 253 25.84 5.79 -30.65
C VAL A 253 26.91 6.51 -29.84
N LYS A 254 27.86 7.04 -30.60
CA LYS A 254 29.11 7.71 -30.29
C LYS A 254 29.07 8.72 -29.12
N SER A 255 30.15 8.67 -28.33
CA SER A 255 30.63 9.60 -27.30
C SER A 255 30.16 11.06 -27.35
N SER A 256 29.40 11.46 -26.34
CA SER A 256 29.50 12.77 -25.70
C SER A 256 29.36 12.55 -24.19
N THR A 257 30.29 13.05 -23.41
CA THR A 257 30.34 13.02 -21.94
C THR A 257 29.26 13.93 -21.35
N LYS A 258 27.97 13.57 -21.53
CA LYS A 258 26.86 14.28 -20.89
C LYS A 258 26.60 13.65 -19.53
N LYS A 259 26.59 14.46 -18.46
CA LYS A 259 26.20 14.06 -17.11
C LYS A 259 24.73 13.62 -17.11
N ASN A 260 24.38 12.63 -16.26
CA ASN A 260 22.98 12.28 -16.05
C ASN A 260 22.22 13.41 -15.36
N LEU A 261 20.99 13.66 -15.79
CA LEU A 261 20.07 14.62 -15.21
C LEU A 261 18.92 13.86 -14.54
N TYR A 262 18.65 14.15 -13.27
CA TYR A 262 17.62 13.46 -12.51
C TYR A 262 16.35 14.31 -12.38
N ILE A 263 15.20 13.69 -12.65
CA ILE A 263 13.88 14.27 -12.44
C ILE A 263 13.18 13.42 -11.38
N ILE A 264 12.70 14.05 -10.33
CA ILE A 264 12.22 13.35 -9.14
C ILE A 264 10.70 13.51 -9.04
N ASP A 265 10.02 12.37 -8.91
CA ASP A 265 8.57 12.30 -8.73
C ASP A 265 8.15 12.59 -7.29
N THR A 266 6.91 13.04 -7.08
CA THR A 266 6.32 13.42 -5.80
C THR A 266 6.39 12.29 -4.76
N ASN A 267 6.09 11.05 -5.14
CA ASN A 267 6.10 9.90 -4.24
C ASN A 267 7.48 9.61 -3.63
N VAL A 268 8.54 9.97 -4.35
CA VAL A 268 9.93 9.80 -3.89
C VAL A 268 10.22 10.72 -2.72
N PHE A 269 9.75 11.96 -2.76
CA PHE A 269 9.92 12.94 -1.66
C PHE A 269 9.13 12.57 -0.41
N VAL A 270 7.94 11.99 -0.58
CA VAL A 270 7.13 11.50 0.56
C VAL A 270 7.84 10.39 1.30
N ASN A 271 8.52 9.49 0.57
CA ASN A 271 9.20 8.33 1.13
C ASN A 271 10.67 8.60 1.53
N CYS A 272 11.30 9.60 0.92
CA CYS A 272 12.71 9.95 1.14
C CYS A 272 12.90 11.47 1.01
N PRO A 273 12.57 12.25 2.05
CA PRO A 273 12.60 13.72 2.00
C PRO A 273 13.97 14.32 1.65
N ASP A 274 15.03 13.62 1.97
CA ASP A 274 16.43 14.02 1.78
C ASP A 274 17.07 13.50 0.48
N ILE A 275 16.26 13.05 -0.49
CA ILE A 275 16.72 12.40 -1.72
C ILE A 275 17.71 13.27 -2.53
N ILE A 276 17.48 14.59 -2.59
CA ILE A 276 18.38 15.52 -3.28
C ILE A 276 19.80 15.45 -2.69
N SER A 277 19.91 15.38 -1.38
CA SER A 277 21.20 15.27 -0.70
C SER A 277 21.87 13.91 -0.94
N LYS A 278 21.07 12.86 -1.11
CA LYS A 278 21.54 11.50 -1.39
C LYS A 278 22.04 11.34 -2.83
N ILE A 279 21.41 11.98 -3.80
CA ILE A 279 21.89 12.05 -5.18
C ILE A 279 23.22 12.82 -5.23
N GLY A 280 23.34 13.88 -4.42
CA GLY A 280 24.56 14.66 -4.27
C GLY A 280 24.73 15.73 -5.34
N SER A 281 25.84 16.49 -5.23
CA SER A 281 26.11 17.65 -6.09
C SER A 281 26.80 17.32 -7.42
N LYS A 282 27.13 16.06 -7.66
CA LYS A 282 27.78 15.62 -8.91
C LYS A 282 26.81 15.61 -10.10
N TYR A 283 25.53 15.48 -9.85
CA TYR A 283 24.50 15.31 -10.87
C TYR A 283 23.50 16.46 -10.85
N ASP A 284 22.96 16.79 -12.02
CA ASP A 284 21.96 17.83 -12.15
C ASP A 284 20.57 17.26 -11.80
N ILE A 285 19.80 18.04 -11.07
CA ILE A 285 18.46 17.66 -10.60
C ILE A 285 17.49 18.73 -11.07
N VAL A 286 16.48 18.30 -11.81
CA VAL A 286 15.38 19.17 -12.27
C VAL A 286 14.09 18.75 -11.59
N LEU A 287 13.50 19.68 -10.90
CA LEU A 287 12.21 19.52 -10.22
C LEU A 287 11.09 20.05 -11.12
N SER A 288 10.05 19.26 -11.31
CA SER A 288 8.84 19.79 -11.92
C SER A 288 8.11 20.69 -10.93
N ALA A 289 7.69 21.88 -11.36
CA ALA A 289 6.81 22.73 -10.56
C ALA A 289 5.55 22.00 -10.09
N LYS A 290 5.11 20.99 -10.85
CA LYS A 290 3.97 20.14 -10.51
C LYS A 290 4.22 19.30 -9.26
N VAL A 291 5.44 18.85 -9.03
CA VAL A 291 5.84 18.12 -7.81
C VAL A 291 5.67 19.02 -6.58
N ILE A 292 6.04 20.29 -6.67
CA ILE A 292 5.88 21.24 -5.56
C ILE A 292 4.39 21.46 -5.25
N ASP A 293 3.57 21.71 -6.30
CA ASP A 293 2.10 21.82 -6.16
C ASP A 293 1.47 20.61 -5.48
N GLU A 294 1.97 19.40 -5.79
CA GLU A 294 1.46 18.17 -5.20
C GLU A 294 1.91 17.99 -3.75
N LEU A 295 3.17 18.30 -3.45
CA LEU A 295 3.68 18.26 -2.08
C LEU A 295 2.92 19.26 -1.18
N ASP A 296 2.63 20.46 -1.66
CA ASP A 296 1.82 21.43 -0.92
C ASP A 296 0.39 20.94 -0.66
N LYS A 297 -0.23 20.27 -1.63
CA LYS A 297 -1.54 19.65 -1.45
C LYS A 297 -1.48 18.46 -0.48
N LEU A 298 -0.41 17.65 -0.54
CA LEU A 298 -0.20 16.52 0.35
C LEU A 298 0.05 16.98 1.79
N LYS A 299 0.77 18.08 2.01
CA LYS A 299 0.95 18.70 3.32
C LYS A 299 -0.37 18.97 4.06
N ILE A 300 -1.43 19.32 3.30
CA ILE A 300 -2.77 19.57 3.86
C ILE A 300 -3.53 18.27 4.10
N LYS A 301 -3.33 17.25 3.24
CA LYS A 301 -4.11 16.02 3.22
C LYS A 301 -3.53 14.92 4.11
N LEU A 302 -2.21 14.89 4.28
CA LEU A 302 -1.50 13.90 5.05
C LEU A 302 -1.46 14.27 6.53
N ILE A 303 -1.33 13.24 7.37
CA ILE A 303 -1.25 13.36 8.84
C ILE A 303 0.00 12.64 9.36
N ASN A 304 0.42 12.97 10.56
CA ASN A 304 1.53 12.31 11.27
C ASN A 304 2.88 12.35 10.53
N GLU A 305 3.54 11.21 10.40
CA GLU A 305 4.90 11.07 9.84
C GLU A 305 4.96 11.48 8.36
N GLU A 306 3.99 11.12 7.55
CA GLU A 306 3.94 11.47 6.13
C GLU A 306 3.86 12.99 5.92
N LYS A 307 3.07 13.69 6.74
CA LYS A 307 3.03 15.15 6.73
C LYS A 307 4.38 15.75 7.09
N ARG A 308 5.04 15.24 8.13
CA ARG A 308 6.39 15.68 8.53
C ARG A 308 7.41 15.43 7.43
N ASN A 309 7.30 14.32 6.72
CA ASN A 309 8.16 14.01 5.58
C ASN A 309 7.96 15.03 4.46
N VAL A 310 6.72 15.35 4.10
CA VAL A 310 6.40 16.36 3.09
C VAL A 310 6.90 17.75 3.52
N GLU A 311 6.68 18.16 4.76
CA GLU A 311 7.19 19.43 5.29
C GLU A 311 8.72 19.49 5.28
N THR A 312 9.36 18.37 5.63
CA THR A 312 10.82 18.24 5.58
C THR A 312 11.32 18.28 4.14
N ALA A 313 10.64 17.59 3.20
CA ALA A 313 10.98 17.61 1.78
C ALA A 313 10.92 19.02 1.22
N LEU A 314 9.82 19.76 1.43
CA LEU A 314 9.68 21.15 0.96
C LEU A 314 10.77 22.06 1.53
N ARG A 315 11.11 21.93 2.82
CA ARG A 315 12.20 22.70 3.42
C ARG A 315 13.55 22.34 2.81
N LEU A 316 13.82 21.06 2.56
CA LEU A 316 15.09 20.60 1.96
C LEU A 316 15.17 20.98 0.48
N ILE A 317 14.07 20.96 -0.25
CA ILE A 317 13.97 21.43 -1.63
C ILE A 317 14.30 22.94 -1.67
N ASN A 318 13.65 23.75 -0.83
CA ASN A 318 13.92 25.19 -0.77
C ASN A 318 15.42 25.47 -0.53
N LYS A 319 16.03 24.79 0.42
CA LYS A 319 17.50 24.90 0.68
C LYS A 319 18.35 24.39 -0.49
N ALA A 320 17.84 23.41 -1.25
CA ALA A 320 18.57 22.84 -2.38
C ALA A 320 18.53 23.74 -3.62
N MET A 321 17.50 24.57 -3.75
CA MET A 321 17.39 25.55 -4.86
C MET A 321 18.48 26.62 -4.86
N ASP A 322 19.20 26.81 -3.75
CA ASP A 322 20.36 27.68 -3.67
C ASP A 322 21.63 27.06 -4.30
N LYS A 323 21.55 25.81 -4.78
CA LYS A 323 22.69 25.09 -5.37
C LYS A 323 22.64 25.14 -6.88
N ASP A 324 23.78 25.29 -7.52
CA ASP A 324 23.90 25.36 -9.00
C ASP A 324 23.41 24.13 -9.75
N ASN A 325 23.36 22.97 -9.08
CA ASN A 325 22.96 21.68 -9.67
C ASN A 325 21.48 21.35 -9.47
N VAL A 326 20.66 22.22 -8.90
CA VAL A 326 19.24 21.99 -8.67
C VAL A 326 18.44 23.13 -9.31
N SER A 327 17.52 22.78 -10.18
CA SER A 327 16.66 23.77 -10.84
C SER A 327 15.20 23.31 -10.82
N MET A 328 14.28 24.24 -11.10
CA MET A 328 12.86 23.94 -11.23
C MET A 328 12.38 24.31 -12.63
N GLU A 329 11.56 23.43 -13.21
CA GLU A 329 11.01 23.61 -14.54
C GLU A 329 9.48 23.53 -14.56
N LEU A 330 8.89 24.33 -15.41
CA LEU A 330 7.45 24.30 -15.69
C LEU A 330 7.14 23.15 -16.66
N SER A 331 6.00 22.50 -16.48
CA SER A 331 5.49 21.52 -17.44
C SER A 331 5.05 22.19 -18.75
N ASP A 332 5.24 21.48 -19.88
CA ASP A 332 4.71 21.86 -21.19
C ASP A 332 3.84 20.74 -21.76
N PRO A 333 2.52 20.80 -21.59
CA PRO A 333 1.61 19.77 -22.07
C PRO A 333 1.63 19.53 -23.59
N ASN A 334 2.20 20.46 -24.37
CA ASN A 334 2.30 20.30 -25.83
C ASN A 334 3.37 19.28 -26.26
N LEU A 335 4.29 18.94 -25.37
CA LEU A 335 5.30 17.90 -25.60
C LEU A 335 4.76 16.47 -25.45
N LEU A 336 3.54 16.30 -24.93
CA LEU A 336 2.92 15.00 -24.78
C LEU A 336 2.30 14.52 -26.11
N PRO A 337 2.40 13.21 -26.42
CA PRO A 337 1.60 12.58 -27.47
C PRO A 337 0.09 12.81 -27.24
N GLU A 338 -0.69 12.78 -28.33
CA GLU A 338 -2.14 13.08 -28.29
C GLU A 338 -2.92 12.15 -27.33
N ASP A 339 -2.48 10.88 -27.21
CA ASP A 339 -3.11 9.87 -26.33
C ASP A 339 -2.88 10.11 -24.83
N PHE A 340 -2.02 11.07 -24.47
CA PHE A 340 -1.72 11.36 -23.07
C PHE A 340 -2.63 12.47 -22.53
N SER A 341 -3.26 12.21 -21.39
CA SER A 341 -4.07 13.23 -20.70
C SER A 341 -3.20 14.42 -20.26
N ARG A 342 -3.45 15.59 -20.83
CA ARG A 342 -2.75 16.85 -20.47
C ARG A 342 -3.04 17.36 -19.05
N LYS A 343 -4.11 16.86 -18.43
CA LYS A 343 -4.52 17.21 -17.05
C LYS A 343 -3.91 16.33 -15.97
N SER A 344 -3.29 15.19 -16.35
CA SER A 344 -2.67 14.28 -15.38
C SER A 344 -1.40 14.89 -14.79
N PRO A 345 -1.26 14.96 -13.46
CA PRO A 345 -0.04 15.45 -12.80
C PRO A 345 1.20 14.64 -13.23
N ASP A 346 1.12 13.34 -13.24
CA ASP A 346 2.21 12.44 -13.65
C ASP A 346 2.68 12.73 -15.08
N ASN A 347 1.73 12.95 -16.00
CA ASN A 347 2.05 13.26 -17.38
C ASN A 347 2.75 14.64 -17.47
N ASN A 348 2.42 15.57 -16.59
CA ASN A 348 3.09 16.87 -16.52
C ASN A 348 4.54 16.74 -16.03
N ILE A 349 4.83 15.81 -15.14
CA ILE A 349 6.23 15.50 -14.75
C ILE A 349 7.00 14.91 -15.94
N LEU A 350 6.38 14.05 -16.76
CA LEU A 350 6.99 13.53 -17.98
C LEU A 350 7.36 14.62 -18.99
N THR A 351 6.59 15.72 -19.06
CA THR A 351 6.92 16.82 -19.97
C THR A 351 8.24 17.47 -19.62
N VAL A 352 8.57 17.57 -18.34
CA VAL A 352 9.88 18.07 -17.91
C VAL A 352 11.00 17.14 -18.39
N ALA A 353 10.82 15.81 -18.28
CA ALA A 353 11.78 14.86 -18.81
C ALA A 353 11.92 14.94 -20.36
N LEU A 354 10.84 15.23 -21.05
CA LEU A 354 10.86 15.43 -22.51
C LEU A 354 11.60 16.70 -22.94
N LYS A 355 11.54 17.78 -22.16
CA LYS A 355 12.32 19.01 -22.41
C LYS A 355 13.82 18.73 -22.43
N PHE A 356 14.28 17.86 -21.52
CA PHE A 356 15.70 17.50 -21.34
C PHE A 356 16.08 16.21 -22.05
N LYS A 357 15.31 15.76 -23.08
CA LYS A 357 15.51 14.48 -23.74
C LYS A 357 16.94 14.27 -24.25
N GLU A 358 17.58 15.33 -24.68
CA GLU A 358 18.97 15.32 -25.21
C GLU A 358 20.04 15.28 -24.10
N GLU A 359 19.65 15.41 -22.83
CA GLU A 359 20.55 15.51 -21.67
C GLU A 359 20.57 14.25 -20.81
N ASN A 360 20.16 13.09 -21.36
CA ASN A 360 20.03 11.82 -20.65
C ASN A 360 19.19 11.90 -19.37
N PRO A 361 17.91 12.31 -19.45
CA PRO A 361 17.04 12.41 -18.29
C PRO A 361 16.76 11.04 -17.70
N ILE A 362 16.84 10.94 -16.38
CA ILE A 362 16.47 9.77 -15.60
C ILE A 362 15.34 10.16 -14.65
N LEU A 363 14.17 9.58 -14.86
CA LEU A 363 13.02 9.79 -13.98
C LEU A 363 13.11 8.86 -12.78
N VAL A 364 13.17 9.46 -11.59
CA VAL A 364 13.14 8.74 -10.31
C VAL A 364 11.69 8.63 -9.85
N THR A 365 11.12 7.44 -9.94
CA THR A 365 9.73 7.18 -9.52
C THR A 365 9.53 5.74 -9.10
N SER A 366 8.68 5.52 -8.10
CA SER A 366 8.21 4.19 -7.69
C SER A 366 6.82 3.85 -8.25
N ASP A 367 6.20 4.77 -9.01
CA ASP A 367 4.92 4.54 -9.68
C ASP A 367 5.13 3.72 -10.96
N ASN A 368 4.54 2.52 -11.02
CA ASN A 368 4.67 1.63 -12.17
C ASN A 368 4.00 2.19 -13.44
N GLY A 369 2.88 2.92 -13.30
CA GLY A 369 2.18 3.54 -14.42
C GLY A 369 3.04 4.63 -15.06
N LEU A 370 3.65 5.45 -14.22
CA LEU A 370 4.55 6.52 -14.66
C LEU A 370 5.84 5.94 -15.30
N GLN A 371 6.39 4.85 -14.75
CA GLN A 371 7.54 4.15 -15.36
C GLN A 371 7.23 3.60 -16.75
N VAL A 372 6.07 2.97 -16.93
CA VAL A 372 5.65 2.42 -18.22
C VAL A 372 5.51 3.53 -19.26
N LYS A 373 4.86 4.66 -18.90
CA LYS A 373 4.72 5.83 -19.76
C LYS A 373 6.07 6.44 -20.13
N ALA A 374 6.97 6.60 -19.15
CA ALA A 374 8.31 7.12 -19.36
C ALA A 374 9.12 6.24 -20.33
N LYS A 375 9.08 4.91 -20.13
CA LYS A 375 9.74 3.94 -21.04
C LYS A 375 9.17 4.00 -22.45
N GLY A 376 7.85 4.14 -22.61
CA GLY A 376 7.19 4.35 -23.89
C GLY A 376 7.70 5.61 -24.63
N LEU A 377 8.02 6.66 -23.89
CA LEU A 377 8.61 7.90 -24.38
C LEU A 377 10.15 7.85 -24.53
N LYS A 378 10.75 6.70 -24.29
CA LYS A 378 12.22 6.45 -24.29
C LYS A 378 12.97 7.28 -23.24
N ILE A 379 12.35 7.53 -22.10
CA ILE A 379 12.93 8.17 -20.92
C ILE A 379 13.39 7.05 -19.97
N ALA A 380 14.64 7.12 -19.52
CA ALA A 380 15.18 6.18 -18.53
C ALA A 380 14.48 6.36 -17.18
N THR A 381 14.21 5.25 -16.48
CA THR A 381 13.56 5.28 -15.17
C THR A 381 14.36 4.49 -14.14
N ILE A 382 14.32 4.95 -12.88
CA ILE A 382 14.87 4.23 -11.74
C ILE A 382 13.92 4.35 -10.55
N THR A 383 13.76 3.29 -9.80
CA THR A 383 12.98 3.32 -8.56
C THR A 383 13.79 3.88 -7.40
N LEU A 384 13.10 4.44 -6.38
CA LEU A 384 13.75 4.84 -5.14
C LEU A 384 14.54 3.68 -4.50
N LYS A 385 13.99 2.46 -4.54
CA LYS A 385 14.64 1.26 -3.99
C LYS A 385 15.94 0.91 -4.73
N GLU A 386 15.96 1.02 -6.04
CA GLU A 386 17.16 0.79 -6.86
C GLU A 386 18.19 1.88 -6.64
N LEU A 387 17.75 3.13 -6.53
CA LEU A 387 18.61 4.28 -6.26
C LEU A 387 19.28 4.19 -4.87
N LEU A 388 18.56 3.70 -3.85
CA LEU A 388 19.05 3.56 -2.47
C LEU A 388 19.87 2.26 -2.23
N LYS A 389 19.83 1.29 -3.12
CA LYS A 389 20.62 0.04 -3.00
C LYS A 389 22.08 0.18 -3.40
N ARG A 390 22.44 1.29 -3.96
CA ARG A 390 23.77 1.67 -4.45
C ARG A 390 24.40 2.72 -3.58
#